data_b002ad6d9689e0875f75d70d941f40c0
#
_entry.id   b002ad6d9689e0875f75d70d941f40c0
#
_cell.length_a   1.000
_cell.length_b   1.000
_cell.length_c   1.000
_cell.angle_alpha   90.00
_cell.angle_beta   90.00
_cell.angle_gamma   90.00
#
_symmetry.space_group_name_H-M   'P 1'
#
loop_
_entity.id
_entity.type
_entity.pdbx_description
1 polymer ?
#
loop_
_entity_poly.entity_id
_entity_poly.type
_entity_poly.pdbx_seq_one_letter_code
_entity_poly.pdbx_strand_id
1 'polypeptide(L)' 'LNVVATYNLVFNASLLVDEGVGYALCLDRLINTSGSGMCFRPLEPALDAPACVCWKKYQVQSKAALAFLAQLRALINA' A
#
# COMPACT_ATOMS: atom_id res chain seq x y z
N LEU A 1 -10.99 15.82 12.04
CA LEU A 1 -10.72 15.67 10.61
C LEU A 1 -11.90 16.15 9.76
N ASN A 2 -11.61 16.91 8.73
CA ASN A 2 -12.62 17.32 7.77
C ASN A 2 -12.56 16.41 6.55
N VAL A 3 -13.39 15.37 6.55
CA VAL A 3 -13.41 14.37 5.46
C VAL A 3 -14.24 14.95 4.30
N VAL A 4 -13.59 15.16 3.16
CA VAL A 4 -14.23 15.69 1.95
C VAL A 4 -14.56 14.63 0.93
N ALA A 5 -13.93 13.43 1.04
CA ALA A 5 -14.19 12.28 0.15
C ALA A 5 -13.67 11.02 0.80
N THR A 6 -14.15 9.87 0.32
CA THR A 6 -13.63 8.56 0.71
C THR A 6 -13.22 7.79 -0.53
N TYR A 7 -12.32 6.82 -0.38
CA TYR A 7 -11.84 6.03 -1.49
C TYR A 7 -11.53 4.60 -1.06
N ASN A 8 -11.44 3.70 -2.04
CA ASN A 8 -11.01 2.32 -1.84
C ASN A 8 -9.82 1.93 -2.73
N LEU A 9 -9.49 2.74 -3.73
CA LEU A 9 -8.34 2.53 -4.61
C LEU A 9 -7.44 3.76 -4.54
N VAL A 10 -6.21 3.58 -4.05
CA VAL A 10 -5.28 4.68 -3.81
C VAL A 10 -4.91 5.44 -5.08
N PHE A 11 -4.85 4.77 -6.23
CA PHE A 11 -4.54 5.45 -7.49
C PHE A 11 -5.63 6.49 -7.82
N ASN A 12 -6.90 6.14 -7.66
CA ASN A 12 -8.00 7.08 -7.88
C ASN A 12 -7.95 8.24 -6.90
N ALA A 13 -7.60 7.97 -5.64
CA ALA A 13 -7.42 9.02 -4.65
C ALA A 13 -6.29 9.98 -5.04
N SER A 14 -5.21 9.47 -5.64
CA SER A 14 -4.09 10.31 -6.06
C SER A 14 -4.50 11.31 -7.13
N LEU A 15 -5.42 10.94 -8.01
CA LEU A 15 -5.95 11.87 -9.01
C LEU A 15 -6.73 13.02 -8.37
N LEU A 16 -7.49 12.75 -7.33
CA LEU A 16 -8.20 13.79 -6.56
C LEU A 16 -7.22 14.72 -5.86
N VAL A 17 -6.15 14.19 -5.29
CA VAL A 17 -5.11 14.98 -4.63
C VAL A 17 -4.42 15.90 -5.65
N ASP A 18 -4.10 15.36 -6.81
CA ASP A 18 -3.42 16.12 -7.87
C ASP A 18 -4.30 17.29 -8.37
N GLU A 19 -5.61 17.11 -8.37
CA GLU A 19 -6.57 18.15 -8.74
C GLU A 19 -6.88 19.14 -7.60
N GLY A 20 -6.27 18.98 -6.44
CA GLY A 20 -6.41 19.93 -5.34
C GLY A 20 -7.64 19.74 -4.47
N VAL A 21 -8.29 18.56 -4.51
CA VAL A 21 -9.46 18.29 -3.67
C VAL A 21 -9.09 18.23 -2.19
N GLY A 22 -7.89 17.74 -1.87
CA GLY A 22 -7.43 17.64 -0.49
C GLY A 22 -6.20 16.75 -0.38
N TYR A 23 -5.95 16.24 0.82
CA TYR A 23 -4.89 15.31 1.10
C TYR A 23 -5.48 13.90 1.21
N ALA A 24 -4.70 12.88 0.87
CA ALA A 24 -5.11 11.49 1.01
C ALA A 24 -4.26 10.80 2.08
N LEU A 25 -4.91 10.04 2.95
CA LEU A 25 -4.22 9.18 3.91
C LEU A 25 -4.03 7.82 3.26
N CYS A 26 -2.77 7.39 3.13
CA CYS A 26 -2.45 6.11 2.47
C CYS A 26 -1.17 5.51 3.03
N LEU A 27 -0.86 4.28 2.62
CA LEU A 27 0.40 3.65 2.95
C LEU A 27 1.53 4.28 2.13
N ASP A 28 2.75 4.21 2.69
CA ASP A 28 3.96 4.71 2.04
C ASP A 28 4.27 3.92 0.76
N ARG A 29 4.84 4.59 -0.21
CA ARG A 29 5.40 3.99 -1.44
C ARG A 29 4.37 3.30 -2.35
N LEU A 30 3.10 3.64 -2.24
CA LEU A 30 2.09 3.10 -3.15
C LEU A 30 1.95 3.88 -4.43
N ILE A 31 2.22 5.18 -4.40
CA ILE A 31 2.06 6.08 -5.55
C ILE A 31 3.41 6.66 -5.91
N ASN A 32 3.73 6.63 -7.20
CA ASN A 32 4.91 7.32 -7.72
C ASN A 32 4.61 8.81 -7.85
N THR A 33 5.25 9.61 -7.01
CA THR A 33 5.07 11.06 -6.98
C THR A 33 6.09 11.79 -7.84
N SER A 34 7.00 11.07 -8.51
CA SER A 34 8.01 11.68 -9.38
C SER A 34 7.36 12.40 -10.55
N GLY A 35 7.78 13.63 -10.81
CA GLY A 35 7.25 14.42 -11.90
C GLY A 35 5.85 14.97 -11.70
N SER A 36 5.26 14.80 -10.52
CA SER A 36 3.96 15.35 -10.17
C SER A 36 4.11 16.50 -9.18
N GLY A 37 3.01 17.22 -8.93
CA GLY A 37 2.96 18.22 -7.87
C GLY A 37 2.72 17.66 -6.48
N MET A 38 2.67 16.35 -6.34
CA MET A 38 2.41 15.66 -5.06
C MET A 38 3.70 15.25 -4.37
N CYS A 39 3.64 15.13 -3.05
CA CYS A 39 4.70 14.52 -2.25
C CYS A 39 4.08 13.70 -1.13
N PHE A 40 4.83 12.74 -0.62
CA PHE A 40 4.44 11.94 0.53
C PHE A 40 5.04 12.55 1.80
N ARG A 41 4.24 12.64 2.86
CA ARG A 41 4.67 13.08 4.18
C ARG A 41 4.27 12.04 5.22
N PRO A 42 5.21 11.51 6.00
CA PRO A 42 4.88 10.58 7.08
C PRO A 42 4.04 11.26 8.16
N LEU A 43 3.18 10.49 8.81
CA LEU A 43 2.43 10.97 9.95
C LEU A 43 3.32 11.18 11.18
N GLU A 44 3.01 12.21 11.96
CA GLU A 44 3.68 12.51 13.22
C GLU A 44 2.63 12.60 14.33
N PRO A 45 2.61 11.71 15.33
CA PRO A 45 3.49 10.54 15.47
C PRO A 45 3.22 9.44 14.43
N ALA A 46 4.24 8.59 14.22
CA ALA A 46 4.14 7.54 13.20
C ALA A 46 2.98 6.58 13.49
N LEU A 47 2.29 6.18 12.42
CA LEU A 47 1.23 5.19 12.47
C LEU A 47 1.56 4.10 11.46
N ASP A 48 1.82 2.90 11.94
CA ASP A 48 2.19 1.77 11.10
C ASP A 48 0.98 0.87 10.84
N ALA A 49 0.85 0.39 9.62
CA ALA A 49 -0.15 -0.58 9.23
C ALA A 49 0.57 -1.85 8.77
N PRO A 50 0.59 -2.91 9.60
CA PRO A 50 1.27 -4.14 9.21
C PRO A 50 0.55 -4.83 8.06
N ALA A 51 1.33 -5.38 7.14
CA ALA A 51 0.81 -6.18 6.04
C ALA A 51 1.12 -7.65 6.31
N CYS A 52 0.26 -8.53 5.83
CA CYS A 52 0.45 -9.97 5.98
C CYS A 52 0.12 -10.69 4.68
N VAL A 53 0.67 -11.89 4.53
CA VAL A 53 0.36 -12.78 3.42
C VAL A 53 -0.52 -13.90 3.97
N CYS A 54 -1.64 -14.15 3.31
CA CYS A 54 -2.60 -15.15 3.75
C CYS A 54 -2.84 -16.18 2.64
N TRP A 55 -3.07 -17.42 3.03
CA TRP A 55 -3.48 -18.45 2.10
C TRP A 55 -4.44 -19.41 2.80
N LYS A 56 -5.21 -20.14 2.01
CA LYS A 56 -6.19 -21.08 2.54
C LYS A 56 -5.48 -22.28 3.19
N LYS A 57 -5.86 -22.58 4.41
CA LYS A 57 -5.29 -23.70 5.16
C LYS A 57 -5.59 -25.02 4.45
N TYR A 58 -4.59 -25.90 4.40
CA TYR A 58 -4.66 -27.22 3.77
C TYR A 58 -4.91 -27.21 2.25
N GLN A 59 -4.84 -26.08 1.61
CA GLN A 59 -4.90 -26.04 0.15
C GLN A 59 -3.57 -26.48 -0.45
N VAL A 60 -3.63 -27.37 -1.46
CA VAL A 60 -2.44 -27.75 -2.21
C VAL A 60 -2.02 -26.57 -3.08
N GLN A 61 -0.76 -26.15 -2.93
CA GLN A 61 -0.20 -25.04 -3.67
C GLN A 61 0.53 -25.53 -4.92
N SER A 62 0.52 -24.76 -6.00
CA SER A 62 1.33 -25.03 -7.17
C SER A 62 2.82 -24.90 -6.84
N LYS A 63 3.68 -25.50 -7.67
CA LYS A 63 5.14 -25.35 -7.50
C LYS A 63 5.57 -23.90 -7.59
N ALA A 64 4.94 -23.13 -8.49
CA ALA A 64 5.22 -21.70 -8.63
C ALA A 64 4.84 -20.92 -7.37
N ALA A 65 3.68 -21.20 -6.78
CA ALA A 65 3.25 -20.56 -5.53
C ALA A 65 4.18 -20.90 -4.37
N LEU A 66 4.60 -22.16 -4.25
CA LEU A 66 5.54 -22.58 -3.22
C LEU A 66 6.90 -21.89 -3.37
N ALA A 67 7.40 -21.79 -4.60
CA ALA A 67 8.64 -21.08 -4.89
C ALA A 67 8.55 -19.61 -4.52
N PHE A 68 7.44 -18.97 -4.87
CA PHE A 68 7.20 -17.57 -4.50
C PHE A 68 7.17 -17.37 -3.00
N LEU A 69 6.46 -18.23 -2.26
CA LEU A 69 6.39 -18.13 -0.80
C LEU A 69 7.75 -18.33 -0.16
N ALA A 70 8.57 -19.27 -0.69
CA ALA A 70 9.92 -19.49 -0.19
C ALA A 70 10.79 -18.24 -0.36
N GLN A 71 10.74 -17.59 -1.52
CA GLN A 71 11.48 -16.36 -1.76
C GLN A 71 10.99 -15.21 -0.89
N LEU A 72 9.70 -15.10 -0.71
CA LEU A 72 9.11 -14.05 0.12
C LEU A 72 9.54 -14.21 1.58
N ARG A 73 9.52 -15.43 2.11
CA ARG A 73 9.97 -15.70 3.47
C ARG A 73 11.45 -15.37 3.65
N ALA A 74 12.28 -15.68 2.65
CA ALA A 74 13.70 -15.33 2.70
C ALA A 74 13.91 -13.82 2.78
N LEU A 75 13.13 -13.04 2.03
CA LEU A 75 13.19 -11.58 2.06
C LEU A 75 12.73 -11.01 3.40
N ILE A 76 11.64 -11.54 3.95
CA ILE A 76 11.07 -11.03 5.21
C ILE A 76 12.00 -11.34 6.39
N ASN A 77 12.62 -12.51 6.38
CA ASN A 77 13.49 -12.98 7.48
C ASN A 77 14.96 -12.59 7.30
N ALA A 78 15.28 -11.87 6.25
CA ALA A 78 16.64 -11.45 5.95
C ALA A 78 17.09 -10.28 6.84
#